data_0b928cf16eb65c6303cf9eea021bad7c
#
_entry.id   0b928cf16eb65c6303cf9eea021bad7c
#
_cell.length_a   1.000
_cell.length_b   1.000
_cell.length_c   1.000
_cell.angle_alpha   90.00
_cell.angle_beta   90.00
_cell.angle_gamma   90.00
#
_symmetry.space_group_name_H-M   'P 1'
#
loop_
_entity.id
_entity.type
_entity.pdbx_description
1 polymer ?
#
loop_
_entity_poly.entity_id
_entity_poly.type
_entity_poly.pdbx_seq_one_letter_code
_entity_poly.pdbx_strand_id
1 'polypeptide(L)'
;VPLAGKYRLVDIPISNCINSRLNQIYLLTQFNSASLNRHGSHSYKFDHFSRGFVEILAAEQTPTSDTWYQGTADAVRKNLIHLLNNDFEHLLILSGDQLYRMDFRDIIAAHIEKEAELTVATIPVGRDLAKAFGIMHNDEEGRISRFVEKPGTPELLDSLRLSDAQVAEQGLEAGGDHYLASMGIYVFKRATLT
;
A
#
# COMPACT_ATOMS: atom_id res chain seq x y z
N VAL A 1 -2.44 7.51 15.24
CA VAL A 1 -3.72 7.48 15.99
C VAL A 1 -3.65 6.33 16.98
N PRO A 2 -3.99 6.53 18.29
CA PRO A 2 -4.09 5.46 19.27
C PRO A 2 -5.19 4.45 18.92
N LEU A 3 -4.96 3.17 19.21
CA LEU A 3 -5.88 2.08 18.98
C LEU A 3 -5.90 1.15 20.19
N ALA A 4 -7.10 0.80 20.71
CA ALA A 4 -7.30 -0.14 21.81
C ALA A 4 -6.35 0.05 23.02
N GLY A 5 -6.13 1.29 23.42
CA GLY A 5 -5.37 1.69 24.60
C GLY A 5 -3.86 1.71 24.45
N LYS A 6 -3.21 0.63 24.04
CA LYS A 6 -1.74 0.51 23.95
C LYS A 6 -1.18 0.48 22.51
N TYR A 7 -2.03 0.22 21.53
CA TYR A 7 -1.64 0.12 20.13
C TYR A 7 -1.81 1.46 19.40
N ARG A 8 -1.25 1.52 18.20
CA ARG A 8 -1.46 2.58 17.23
C ARG A 8 -1.95 1.98 15.91
N LEU A 9 -2.62 2.77 15.11
CA LEU A 9 -3.16 2.29 13.82
C LEU A 9 -2.07 1.69 12.92
N VAL A 10 -0.87 2.27 12.94
CA VAL A 10 0.31 1.76 12.20
C VAL A 10 0.77 0.36 12.63
N ASP A 11 0.43 -0.08 13.83
CA ASP A 11 0.78 -1.43 14.30
C ASP A 11 0.04 -2.52 13.51
N ILE A 12 -1.06 -2.19 12.86
CA ILE A 12 -1.82 -3.13 12.03
C ILE A 12 -1.01 -3.57 10.80
N PRO A 13 -0.58 -2.66 9.89
CA PRO A 13 0.25 -3.07 8.76
C PRO A 13 1.59 -3.69 9.20
N ILE A 14 2.23 -3.19 10.27
CA ILE A 14 3.45 -3.79 10.80
C ILE A 14 3.21 -5.23 11.26
N SER A 15 2.14 -5.46 12.01
CA SER A 15 1.79 -6.82 12.48
C SER A 15 1.48 -7.76 11.31
N ASN A 16 0.77 -7.28 10.28
CA ASN A 16 0.52 -8.05 9.08
C ASN A 16 1.84 -8.40 8.35
N CYS A 17 2.81 -7.46 8.25
CA CYS A 17 4.13 -7.73 7.70
C CYS A 17 4.85 -8.83 8.48
N ILE A 18 4.97 -8.68 9.80
CA ILE A 18 5.66 -9.65 10.66
C ILE A 18 5.02 -11.03 10.57
N ASN A 19 3.69 -11.11 10.60
CA ASN A 19 2.95 -12.36 10.45
C ASN A 19 3.13 -12.99 9.05
N SER A 20 3.36 -12.17 8.03
CA SER A 20 3.70 -12.60 6.67
C SER A 20 5.19 -12.91 6.50
N ARG A 21 6.00 -12.87 7.57
CA ARG A 21 7.47 -13.04 7.57
C ARG A 21 8.23 -11.96 6.80
N LEU A 22 7.64 -10.79 6.65
CA LEU A 22 8.28 -9.61 6.07
C LEU A 22 8.84 -8.77 7.22
N ASN A 23 10.09 -8.98 7.57
CA ASN A 23 10.69 -8.46 8.78
C ASN A 23 11.58 -7.22 8.55
N GLN A 24 11.79 -6.79 7.31
CA GLN A 24 12.54 -5.59 6.98
C GLN A 24 11.55 -4.47 6.64
N ILE A 25 11.29 -3.60 7.61
CA ILE A 25 10.19 -2.65 7.56
C ILE A 25 10.71 -1.23 7.75
N TYR A 26 10.42 -0.36 6.79
CA TYR A 26 10.65 1.07 6.89
C TYR A 26 9.35 1.82 7.16
N LEU A 27 9.36 2.70 8.15
CA LEU A 27 8.25 3.62 8.43
C LEU A 27 8.61 5.01 7.92
N LEU A 28 7.97 5.44 6.85
CA LEU A 28 8.14 6.79 6.31
C LEU A 28 7.25 7.75 7.09
N THR A 29 7.85 8.71 7.78
CA THR A 29 7.13 9.64 8.66
C THR A 29 7.41 11.09 8.30
N GLN A 30 6.43 11.98 8.50
CA GLN A 30 6.55 13.39 8.19
C GLN A 30 6.27 14.28 9.41
N PHE A 31 5.09 14.13 10.03
CA PHE A 31 4.67 14.95 11.16
C PHE A 31 4.62 14.15 12.46
N ASN A 32 4.87 14.82 13.60
CA ASN A 32 4.77 14.25 14.95
C ASN A 32 5.55 12.93 15.10
N SER A 33 6.68 12.82 14.41
CA SER A 33 7.47 11.60 14.32
C SER A 33 8.05 11.15 15.66
N ALA A 34 8.40 12.08 16.57
CA ALA A 34 9.03 11.75 17.86
C ALA A 34 8.22 10.74 18.69
N SER A 35 6.90 10.89 18.75
CA SER A 35 6.03 9.96 19.46
C SER A 35 5.94 8.60 18.75
N LEU A 36 5.93 8.58 17.43
CA LEU A 36 5.93 7.35 16.62
C LEU A 36 7.29 6.65 16.70
N ASN A 37 8.38 7.42 16.64
CA ASN A 37 9.76 6.92 16.77
C ASN A 37 9.93 6.19 18.11
N ARG A 38 9.50 6.82 19.22
CA ARG A 38 9.52 6.20 20.55
C ARG A 38 8.71 4.91 20.57
N HIS A 39 7.50 4.92 20.00
CA HIS A 39 6.66 3.72 19.95
C HIS A 39 7.32 2.60 19.14
N GLY A 40 7.79 2.88 17.93
CA GLY A 40 8.45 1.90 17.06
C GLY A 40 9.69 1.28 17.72
N SER A 41 10.56 2.10 18.29
CA SER A 41 11.80 1.64 18.95
C SER A 41 11.55 0.78 20.19
N HIS A 42 10.41 0.96 20.88
CA HIS A 42 10.09 0.17 22.08
C HIS A 42 9.26 -1.07 21.77
N SER A 43 8.40 -1.01 20.75
CA SER A 43 7.43 -2.07 20.45
C SER A 43 8.01 -3.17 19.56
N TYR A 44 8.93 -2.82 18.65
CA TYR A 44 9.47 -3.76 17.67
C TYR A 44 10.96 -3.95 17.88
N LYS A 45 11.32 -5.09 18.48
CA LYS A 45 12.71 -5.48 18.71
C LYS A 45 12.96 -6.83 18.03
N PHE A 46 13.90 -6.83 17.12
CA PHE A 46 14.44 -8.04 16.52
C PHE A 46 15.74 -8.42 17.23
N ASP A 47 16.03 -9.71 17.32
CA ASP A 47 17.30 -10.16 17.87
C ASP A 47 18.46 -9.95 16.88
N HIS A 48 19.69 -9.99 17.38
CA HIS A 48 20.90 -9.77 16.56
C HIS A 48 21.13 -10.86 15.51
N PHE A 49 20.47 -12.00 15.60
CA PHE A 49 20.61 -13.11 14.66
C PHE A 49 19.58 -13.07 13.55
N SER A 50 18.45 -12.40 13.80
CA SER A 50 17.45 -12.13 12.76
C SER A 50 17.91 -10.94 11.90
N ARG A 51 17.64 -11.01 10.60
CA ARG A 51 17.89 -9.87 9.69
C ARG A 51 16.72 -8.88 9.69
N GLY A 52 15.83 -8.96 10.70
CA GLY A 52 14.65 -8.11 10.81
C GLY A 52 14.95 -6.76 11.45
N PHE A 53 14.22 -5.75 11.04
CA PHE A 53 14.22 -4.42 11.64
C PHE A 53 12.89 -3.69 11.38
N VAL A 54 12.59 -2.73 12.25
CA VAL A 54 11.62 -1.66 11.98
C VAL A 54 12.38 -0.35 12.13
N GLU A 55 12.67 0.28 11.02
CA GLU A 55 13.43 1.54 10.95
C GLU A 55 12.54 2.68 10.53
N ILE A 56 12.76 3.85 11.10
CA ILE A 56 11.95 5.04 10.83
C ILE A 56 12.78 6.01 10.00
N LEU A 57 12.28 6.29 8.81
CA LEU A 57 12.81 7.32 7.93
C LEU A 57 11.89 8.55 8.04
N ALA A 58 12.39 9.58 8.72
CA ALA A 58 11.69 10.84 8.81
C ALA A 58 11.93 11.69 7.56
N ALA A 59 10.97 12.54 7.21
CA ALA A 59 11.22 13.54 6.18
C ALA A 59 12.37 14.44 6.60
N GLU A 60 13.42 14.49 5.79
CA GLU A 60 14.59 15.32 6.00
C GLU A 60 14.56 16.53 5.07
N GLN A 61 14.90 17.70 5.62
CA GLN A 61 15.24 18.86 4.81
C GLN A 61 16.68 18.72 4.36
N THR A 62 16.89 18.77 3.05
CA THR A 62 18.24 18.77 2.47
C THR A 62 18.56 20.18 1.95
N PRO A 63 19.83 20.52 1.74
CA PRO A 63 20.21 21.82 1.16
C PRO A 63 19.55 22.11 -0.21
N THR A 64 19.07 21.09 -0.87
CA THR A 64 18.43 21.15 -2.20
C THR A 64 16.91 20.99 -2.18
N SER A 65 16.31 20.68 -1.02
CA SER A 65 14.86 20.47 -0.90
C SER A 65 14.36 20.78 0.51
N ASP A 66 13.64 21.90 0.65
CA ASP A 66 12.97 22.33 1.87
C ASP A 66 11.52 21.82 1.95
N THR A 67 11.08 21.00 1.00
CA THR A 67 9.66 20.64 0.87
C THR A 67 9.35 19.33 1.58
N TRP A 68 8.24 19.33 2.28
CA TRP A 68 7.60 18.13 2.82
C TRP A 68 7.20 17.17 1.69
N TYR A 69 6.92 15.90 2.03
CA TYR A 69 6.39 14.96 1.05
C TYR A 69 5.09 15.46 0.44
N GLN A 70 5.02 15.44 -0.88
CA GLN A 70 3.84 15.88 -1.64
C GLN A 70 2.78 14.77 -1.78
N GLY A 71 2.93 13.68 -1.02
CA GLY A 71 2.07 12.52 -1.03
C GLY A 71 2.85 11.24 -0.79
N THR A 72 2.17 10.10 -0.79
CA THR A 72 2.75 8.79 -0.49
C THR A 72 3.83 8.37 -1.51
N ALA A 73 3.58 8.59 -2.79
CA ALA A 73 4.56 8.28 -3.85
C ALA A 73 5.84 9.13 -3.72
N ASP A 74 5.71 10.43 -3.39
CA ASP A 74 6.85 11.31 -3.17
C ASP A 74 7.65 10.90 -1.93
N ALA A 75 6.97 10.45 -0.88
CA ALA A 75 7.64 9.90 0.31
C ALA A 75 8.51 8.70 -0.04
N VAL A 76 8.01 7.75 -0.82
CA VAL A 76 8.78 6.60 -1.29
C VAL A 76 9.93 7.04 -2.18
N ARG A 77 9.66 7.90 -3.17
CA ARG A 77 10.66 8.39 -4.13
C ARG A 77 11.84 9.08 -3.44
N LYS A 78 11.59 9.95 -2.46
CA LYS A 78 12.65 10.64 -1.71
C LYS A 78 13.48 9.70 -0.84
N ASN A 79 12.92 8.56 -0.44
CA ASN A 79 13.62 7.56 0.38
C ASN A 79 14.16 6.37 -0.43
N LEU A 80 14.03 6.37 -1.76
CA LEU A 80 14.52 5.26 -2.59
C LEU A 80 16.00 4.96 -2.36
N ILE A 81 16.84 5.98 -2.13
CA ILE A 81 18.25 5.79 -1.85
C ILE A 81 18.49 4.89 -0.63
N HIS A 82 17.69 5.03 0.43
CA HIS A 82 17.78 4.19 1.63
C HIS A 82 17.26 2.78 1.38
N LEU A 83 16.15 2.68 0.65
CA LEU A 83 15.53 1.41 0.29
C LEU A 83 16.43 0.57 -0.61
N LEU A 84 17.00 1.17 -1.66
CA LEU A 84 17.83 0.49 -2.65
C LEU A 84 19.20 0.04 -2.12
N ASN A 85 19.65 0.56 -0.97
CA ASN A 85 20.85 0.08 -0.30
C ASN A 85 20.70 -1.34 0.28
N ASN A 86 19.48 -1.86 0.36
CA ASN A 86 19.22 -3.22 0.79
C ASN A 86 19.08 -4.16 -0.41
N ASP A 87 19.33 -5.43 -0.16
CA ASP A 87 19.13 -6.47 -1.15
C ASP A 87 17.70 -7.01 -1.06
N PHE A 88 16.89 -6.74 -2.07
CA PHE A 88 15.51 -7.22 -2.19
C PHE A 88 15.11 -7.36 -3.66
N GLU A 89 14.19 -8.24 -3.95
CA GLU A 89 13.60 -8.41 -5.27
C GLU A 89 12.29 -7.63 -5.45
N HIS A 90 11.52 -7.53 -4.36
CA HIS A 90 10.20 -6.91 -4.37
C HIS A 90 10.06 -5.92 -3.20
N LEU A 91 9.45 -4.77 -3.45
CA LEU A 91 9.11 -3.76 -2.46
C LEU A 91 7.60 -3.73 -2.25
N LEU A 92 7.17 -4.03 -1.02
CA LEU A 92 5.78 -3.86 -0.59
C LEU A 92 5.60 -2.47 0.02
N ILE A 93 4.66 -1.70 -0.51
CA ILE A 93 4.30 -0.36 -0.02
C ILE A 93 2.90 -0.42 0.58
N LEU A 94 2.75 0.08 1.79
CA LEU A 94 1.51 0.03 2.56
C LEU A 94 1.10 1.41 3.04
N SER A 95 -0.21 1.69 3.05
CA SER A 95 -0.77 2.80 3.81
C SER A 95 -0.74 2.48 5.30
N GLY A 96 -0.33 3.46 6.12
CA GLY A 96 -0.19 3.29 7.58
C GLY A 96 -1.43 3.63 8.39
N ASP A 97 -2.55 3.98 7.75
CA ASP A 97 -3.76 4.54 8.36
C ASP A 97 -5.01 3.67 8.17
N GLN A 98 -4.85 2.43 7.75
CA GLN A 98 -5.94 1.50 7.48
C GLN A 98 -6.01 0.38 8.52
N LEU A 99 -7.23 -0.07 8.78
CA LEU A 99 -7.52 -1.20 9.66
C LEU A 99 -7.96 -2.39 8.80
N TYR A 100 -7.06 -3.38 8.65
CA TYR A 100 -7.32 -4.60 7.88
C TYR A 100 -6.47 -5.77 8.39
N ARG A 101 -6.85 -6.98 8.02
CA ARG A 101 -6.05 -8.18 8.22
C ARG A 101 -5.74 -8.80 6.87
N MET A 102 -4.46 -8.97 6.57
CA MET A 102 -4.01 -9.51 5.29
C MET A 102 -2.72 -10.32 5.47
N ASP A 103 -2.64 -11.46 4.81
CA ASP A 103 -1.40 -12.18 4.62
C ASP A 103 -0.76 -11.70 3.30
N PHE A 104 0.34 -10.98 3.41
CA PHE A 104 0.98 -10.41 2.22
C PHE A 104 1.69 -11.45 1.36
N ARG A 105 1.86 -12.69 1.84
CA ARG A 105 2.42 -13.77 1.02
C ARG A 105 1.56 -14.05 -0.21
N ASP A 106 0.25 -13.93 -0.09
CA ASP A 106 -0.68 -14.21 -1.18
C ASP A 106 -0.52 -13.20 -2.33
N ILE A 107 -0.49 -11.89 -2.02
CA ILE A 107 -0.30 -10.86 -3.06
C ILE A 107 1.10 -10.92 -3.67
N ILE A 108 2.13 -11.25 -2.88
CA ILE A 108 3.49 -11.40 -3.39
C ILE A 108 3.59 -12.64 -4.28
N ALA A 109 2.97 -13.75 -3.91
CA ALA A 109 2.92 -14.95 -4.73
C ALA A 109 2.25 -14.68 -6.09
N ALA A 110 1.09 -14.01 -6.08
CA ALA A 110 0.40 -13.60 -7.30
C ALA A 110 1.22 -12.63 -8.16
N HIS A 111 1.96 -11.71 -7.54
CA HIS A 111 2.88 -10.79 -8.23
C HIS A 111 4.00 -11.53 -8.96
N ILE A 112 4.60 -12.54 -8.30
CA ILE A 112 5.67 -13.35 -8.86
C ILE A 112 5.13 -14.27 -9.96
N GLU A 113 4.00 -14.95 -9.75
CA GLU A 113 3.39 -15.86 -10.71
C GLU A 113 3.03 -15.15 -12.02
N LYS A 114 2.56 -13.92 -11.93
CA LYS A 114 2.20 -13.09 -13.10
C LYS A 114 3.39 -12.33 -13.70
N GLU A 115 4.60 -12.51 -13.14
CA GLU A 115 5.82 -11.77 -13.53
C GLU A 115 5.57 -10.24 -13.60
N ALA A 116 4.69 -9.73 -12.74
CA ALA A 116 4.23 -8.36 -12.76
C ALA A 116 5.35 -7.38 -12.37
N GLU A 117 5.34 -6.19 -12.95
CA GLU A 117 6.21 -5.07 -12.53
C GLU A 117 5.60 -4.31 -11.35
N LEU A 118 4.27 -4.23 -11.33
CA LEU A 118 3.46 -3.62 -10.28
C LEU A 118 2.20 -4.45 -10.05
N THR A 119 1.91 -4.77 -8.80
CA THR A 119 0.62 -5.35 -8.38
C THR A 119 -0.03 -4.44 -7.34
N VAL A 120 -1.32 -4.23 -7.47
CA VAL A 120 -2.10 -3.37 -6.58
C VAL A 120 -3.23 -4.17 -5.95
N ALA A 121 -3.34 -4.13 -4.62
CA ALA A 121 -4.49 -4.70 -3.95
C ALA A 121 -5.71 -3.80 -4.11
N THR A 122 -6.83 -4.40 -4.45
CA THR A 122 -8.10 -3.71 -4.65
C THR A 122 -9.19 -4.29 -3.77
N ILE A 123 -10.21 -3.49 -3.51
CA ILE A 123 -11.45 -3.92 -2.87
C ILE A 123 -12.63 -3.46 -3.72
N PRO A 124 -13.65 -4.30 -3.94
CA PRO A 124 -14.85 -3.87 -4.61
C PRO A 124 -15.65 -2.91 -3.71
N VAL A 125 -16.09 -1.80 -4.28
CA VAL A 125 -16.89 -0.78 -3.59
C VAL A 125 -18.09 -0.38 -4.44
N GLY A 126 -19.15 0.06 -3.78
CA GLY A 126 -20.32 0.65 -4.45
C GLY A 126 -20.05 2.07 -4.95
N ARG A 127 -20.96 2.58 -5.78
CA ARG A 127 -20.87 3.87 -6.47
C ARG A 127 -20.59 5.08 -5.56
N ASP A 128 -21.20 5.11 -4.39
CA ASP A 128 -21.06 6.26 -3.47
C ASP A 128 -19.65 6.35 -2.88
N LEU A 129 -19.05 5.21 -2.57
CA LEU A 129 -17.68 5.14 -2.04
C LEU A 129 -16.64 5.32 -3.13
N ALA A 130 -16.90 4.91 -4.36
CA ALA A 130 -15.96 4.97 -5.47
C ALA A 130 -15.42 6.39 -5.73
N LYS A 131 -16.22 7.43 -5.46
CA LYS A 131 -15.83 8.85 -5.63
C LYS A 131 -14.71 9.30 -4.68
N ALA A 132 -14.48 8.57 -3.59
CA ALA A 132 -13.49 8.91 -2.57
C ALA A 132 -12.13 8.24 -2.76
N PHE A 133 -12.04 7.26 -3.67
CA PHE A 133 -10.86 6.41 -3.86
C PHE A 133 -10.28 6.52 -5.28
N GLY A 134 -9.06 6.06 -5.43
CA GLY A 134 -8.50 5.72 -6.73
C GLY A 134 -9.16 4.46 -7.27
N ILE A 135 -9.81 4.56 -8.43
CA ILE A 135 -10.55 3.47 -9.06
C ILE A 135 -9.73 2.91 -10.22
N MET A 136 -9.67 1.60 -10.26
CA MET A 136 -9.01 0.85 -11.32
C MET A 136 -10.01 0.15 -12.21
N HIS A 137 -9.65 0.06 -13.48
CA HIS A 137 -10.32 -0.78 -14.45
C HIS A 137 -9.29 -1.78 -14.99
N ASN A 138 -9.65 -3.05 -14.95
CA ASN A 138 -8.81 -4.15 -15.42
C ASN A 138 -9.38 -4.72 -16.71
N ASP A 139 -8.49 -5.23 -17.56
CA ASP A 139 -8.87 -6.09 -18.68
C ASP A 139 -9.25 -7.52 -18.22
N GLU A 140 -9.55 -8.40 -19.19
CA GLU A 140 -9.96 -9.79 -18.94
C GLU A 140 -8.82 -10.64 -18.32
N GLU A 141 -7.55 -10.25 -18.54
CA GLU A 141 -6.37 -10.89 -17.96
C GLU A 141 -6.03 -10.34 -16.55
N GLY A 142 -6.81 -9.38 -16.05
CA GLY A 142 -6.61 -8.74 -14.76
C GLY A 142 -5.51 -7.67 -14.76
N ARG A 143 -5.05 -7.21 -15.93
CA ARG A 143 -4.10 -6.09 -16.03
C ARG A 143 -4.83 -4.77 -15.86
N ILE A 144 -4.19 -3.85 -15.14
CA ILE A 144 -4.70 -2.49 -14.96
C ILE A 144 -4.62 -1.76 -16.30
N SER A 145 -5.77 -1.54 -16.92
CA SER A 145 -5.89 -0.80 -18.18
C SER A 145 -6.11 0.69 -17.94
N ARG A 146 -6.67 1.07 -16.79
CA ARG A 146 -6.93 2.45 -16.42
C ARG A 146 -6.93 2.63 -14.90
N PHE A 147 -6.40 3.77 -14.46
CA PHE A 147 -6.48 4.24 -13.06
C PHE A 147 -6.96 5.68 -13.04
N VAL A 148 -7.94 5.97 -12.18
CA VAL A 148 -8.48 7.32 -12.03
C VAL A 148 -8.62 7.64 -10.54
N GLU A 149 -7.86 8.62 -10.08
CA GLU A 149 -7.95 9.12 -8.71
C GLU A 149 -9.22 9.96 -8.54
N LYS A 150 -10.08 9.54 -7.61
CA LYS A 150 -11.31 10.26 -7.22
C LYS A 150 -12.14 10.73 -8.42
N PRO A 151 -12.74 9.82 -9.20
CA PRO A 151 -13.49 10.18 -10.39
C PRO A 151 -14.60 11.17 -10.07
N GLY A 152 -14.51 12.39 -10.65
CA GLY A 152 -15.34 13.53 -10.29
C GLY A 152 -16.66 13.63 -11.06
N THR A 153 -16.82 12.91 -12.18
CA THR A 153 -18.04 12.96 -13.00
C THR A 153 -18.73 11.61 -13.09
N PRO A 154 -20.07 11.58 -13.23
CA PRO A 154 -20.84 10.34 -13.38
C PRO A 154 -20.38 9.51 -14.60
N GLU A 155 -20.14 10.15 -15.73
CA GLU A 155 -19.76 9.52 -17.00
C GLU A 155 -18.38 8.83 -16.87
N LEU A 156 -17.44 9.48 -16.18
CA LEU A 156 -16.14 8.91 -15.91
C LEU A 156 -16.25 7.70 -14.99
N LEU A 157 -17.07 7.81 -13.96
CA LEU A 157 -17.34 6.71 -13.03
C LEU A 157 -18.00 5.53 -13.76
N ASP A 158 -19.01 5.77 -14.59
CA ASP A 158 -19.69 4.71 -15.36
C ASP A 158 -18.70 3.95 -16.27
N SER A 159 -17.70 4.63 -16.82
CA SER A 159 -16.67 4.01 -17.66
C SER A 159 -15.69 3.08 -16.88
N LEU A 160 -15.72 3.11 -15.56
CA LEU A 160 -14.84 2.33 -14.68
C LEU A 160 -15.63 1.21 -13.95
N ARG A 161 -16.91 1.03 -14.24
CA ARG A 161 -17.74 -0.01 -13.62
C ARG A 161 -17.26 -1.39 -14.04
N LEU A 162 -17.28 -2.32 -13.11
CA LEU A 162 -17.04 -3.74 -13.41
C LEU A 162 -18.13 -4.29 -14.32
N SER A 163 -17.73 -5.12 -15.27
CA SER A 163 -18.66 -5.88 -16.09
C SER A 163 -19.38 -6.94 -15.26
N ASP A 164 -20.53 -7.41 -15.73
CA ASP A 164 -21.29 -8.47 -15.05
C ASP A 164 -20.45 -9.76 -14.93
N ALA A 165 -19.57 -10.04 -15.89
CA ALA A 165 -18.64 -11.17 -15.83
C ALA A 165 -17.64 -11.01 -14.68
N GLN A 166 -17.02 -9.84 -14.53
CA GLN A 166 -16.08 -9.54 -13.44
C GLN A 166 -16.76 -9.55 -12.06
N VAL A 167 -18.01 -9.07 -11.98
CA VAL A 167 -18.83 -9.13 -10.77
C VAL A 167 -19.06 -10.59 -10.36
N ALA A 168 -19.42 -11.46 -11.31
CA ALA A 168 -19.65 -12.88 -11.07
C ALA A 168 -18.34 -13.61 -10.66
N GLU A 169 -17.23 -13.34 -11.33
CA GLU A 169 -15.91 -13.90 -11.02
C GLU A 169 -15.47 -13.59 -9.59
N GLN A 170 -15.75 -12.37 -9.12
CA GLN A 170 -15.44 -11.95 -7.76
C GLN A 170 -16.47 -12.37 -6.72
N GLY A 171 -17.52 -13.09 -7.10
CA GLY A 171 -18.58 -13.55 -6.21
C GLY A 171 -19.39 -12.42 -5.59
N LEU A 172 -19.48 -11.27 -6.27
CA LEU A 172 -20.24 -10.12 -5.82
C LEU A 172 -21.73 -10.25 -6.18
N GLU A 173 -22.59 -9.53 -5.45
CA GLU A 173 -24.02 -9.52 -5.73
C GLU A 173 -24.32 -8.89 -7.10
N ALA A 174 -25.11 -9.59 -7.91
CA ALA A 174 -25.55 -9.11 -9.21
C ALA A 174 -26.51 -7.91 -9.07
N GLY A 175 -26.45 -6.98 -10.02
CA GLY A 175 -27.38 -5.85 -10.11
C GLY A 175 -26.95 -4.57 -9.40
N GLY A 176 -25.77 -4.53 -8.79
CA GLY A 176 -25.16 -3.33 -8.23
C GLY A 176 -24.07 -2.73 -9.12
N ASP A 177 -23.83 -1.42 -8.98
CA ASP A 177 -22.66 -0.78 -9.57
C ASP A 177 -21.45 -1.06 -8.68
N HIS A 178 -20.49 -1.86 -9.17
CA HIS A 178 -19.26 -2.22 -8.46
C HIS A 178 -18.04 -1.64 -9.16
N TYR A 179 -17.05 -1.21 -8.34
CA TYR A 179 -15.82 -0.57 -8.79
C TYR A 179 -14.63 -1.14 -8.00
N LEU A 180 -13.46 -1.26 -8.62
CA LEU A 180 -12.24 -1.68 -7.93
C LEU A 180 -11.53 -0.47 -7.33
N ALA A 181 -11.64 -0.30 -6.03
CA ALA A 181 -10.93 0.75 -5.30
C ALA A 181 -9.53 0.28 -4.88
N SER A 182 -8.53 1.13 -5.06
CA SER A 182 -7.19 0.90 -4.55
C SER A 182 -7.18 0.88 -3.02
N MET A 183 -6.56 -0.13 -2.46
CA MET A 183 -6.32 -0.21 -1.01
C MET A 183 -5.05 0.53 -0.57
N GLY A 184 -4.31 1.17 -1.48
CA GLY A 184 -3.02 1.76 -1.13
C GLY A 184 -1.96 0.72 -0.75
N ILE A 185 -2.09 -0.50 -1.23
CA ILE A 185 -1.17 -1.63 -1.04
C ILE A 185 -0.60 -1.97 -2.40
N TYR A 186 0.71 -1.86 -2.55
CA TYR A 186 1.41 -2.04 -3.81
C TYR A 186 2.59 -2.98 -3.65
N VAL A 187 2.82 -3.87 -4.63
CA VAL A 187 4.03 -4.68 -4.75
C VAL A 187 4.75 -4.25 -6.02
N PHE A 188 5.97 -3.74 -5.88
CA PHE A 188 6.84 -3.36 -6.99
C PHE A 188 7.98 -4.34 -7.16
N LYS A 189 8.31 -4.69 -8.39
CA LYS A 189 9.58 -5.31 -8.71
C LYS A 189 10.70 -4.29 -8.57
N ARG A 190 11.83 -4.66 -7.95
CA ARG A 190 12.96 -3.75 -7.73
C ARG A 190 13.40 -3.05 -9.01
N ALA A 191 13.48 -3.79 -10.12
CA ALA A 191 13.91 -3.25 -11.40
C ALA A 191 13.04 -2.11 -11.94
N THR A 192 11.79 -2.01 -11.50
CA THR A 192 10.85 -0.95 -11.90
C THR A 192 11.06 0.34 -11.11
N LEU A 193 11.82 0.29 -10.01
CA LEU A 193 12.08 1.44 -9.11
C LEU A 193 13.33 2.23 -9.50
N THR A 194 14.13 1.73 -10.40
CA THR A 194 15.39 2.31 -10.90
C THR A 194 15.22 2.80 -12.32
#